data_9c121e72b93ec20175c83cd16abfecf8
#
_entry.id   9c121e72b93ec20175c83cd16abfecf8
#
_cell.length_a   1.000
_cell.length_b   1.000
_cell.length_c   1.000
_cell.angle_alpha   90.00
_cell.angle_beta   90.00
_cell.angle_gamma   90.00
#
_symmetry.space_group_name_H-M   'P 1'
#
loop_
_entity.id
_entity.type
_entity.pdbx_description
1 polymer ?
#
loop_
_entity_poly.entity_id
_entity_poly.type
_entity_poly.pdbx_seq_one_letter_code
_entity_poly.pdbx_strand_id
1 'polypeptide(L)'
;RTTFSVVFFCKKTKLTKKGTAPIYARITTSGRSTEIYTQCRIEPEHWNQRLERCMLRDPVSTQINGILATYRTNILAAYDSLIKEGKTPDCFAIKHRLEHAAASSRMFLVEFSKYCDKRQREVGIRLTQLTANKYHRLLRYMTEYTREQYRKDDLPLDAIDYAYIDGLNTFMQTAHNCKNNGAVNLLCCLKNFILYAIRNEWLEKNPFRYYKMKVDRTNVKVPLTKEELETLIHKPLPNDRLARIRDVFSFCCLTGLAFTDVDHLRREHITTDEDGTQWIHKPREKTAVMSRVPLLPHPIALLRKYERDETCRARGKLLPVPSNAKMNAY
;
A
#
# COMPACT_ATOMS: atom_id res chain seq x y z
N ARG A 1 10.89 -43.33 23.25
CA ARG A 1 11.96 -42.70 22.43
C ARG A 1 11.31 -41.87 21.34
N THR A 2 11.51 -40.56 21.36
CA THR A 2 11.11 -39.64 20.27
C THR A 2 12.02 -39.92 19.09
N THR A 3 11.47 -40.51 18.03
CA THR A 3 12.22 -40.72 16.78
C THR A 3 12.17 -39.46 15.96
N PHE A 4 13.33 -38.89 15.60
CA PHE A 4 13.44 -37.75 14.69
C PHE A 4 14.26 -38.15 13.47
N SER A 5 13.74 -37.89 12.28
CA SER A 5 14.48 -38.13 11.03
C SER A 5 14.14 -37.09 9.96
N VAL A 6 15.12 -36.81 9.12
CA VAL A 6 15.00 -35.91 7.97
C VAL A 6 15.50 -36.65 6.73
N VAL A 7 14.64 -36.83 5.72
CA VAL A 7 14.94 -37.53 4.48
C VAL A 7 14.62 -36.65 3.29
N PHE A 8 15.57 -36.50 2.37
CA PHE A 8 15.32 -35.83 1.09
C PHE A 8 14.93 -36.85 0.03
N PHE A 9 13.94 -36.49 -0.78
CA PHE A 9 13.49 -37.38 -1.86
C PHE A 9 12.98 -36.59 -3.06
N CYS A 10 13.18 -37.18 -4.24
CA CYS A 10 12.68 -36.65 -5.50
C CYS A 10 11.24 -37.14 -5.72
N LYS A 11 10.26 -36.24 -5.82
CA LYS A 11 8.83 -36.57 -5.99
C LYS A 11 8.48 -36.82 -7.45
N LYS A 12 8.74 -38.03 -7.96
CA LYS A 12 8.53 -38.43 -9.34
C LYS A 12 7.10 -38.25 -9.85
N THR A 13 6.09 -38.23 -8.94
CA THR A 13 4.68 -37.99 -9.29
C THR A 13 4.37 -36.56 -9.74
N LYS A 14 5.31 -35.61 -9.57
CA LYS A 14 5.21 -34.21 -9.97
C LYS A 14 6.23 -33.83 -11.05
N LEU A 15 6.39 -34.69 -12.07
CA LEU A 15 7.27 -34.45 -13.22
C LEU A 15 6.75 -33.26 -14.04
N THR A 16 7.65 -32.37 -14.47
CA THR A 16 7.31 -31.30 -15.40
C THR A 16 7.37 -31.79 -16.85
N LYS A 17 6.81 -31.03 -17.80
CA LYS A 17 6.97 -31.26 -19.23
C LYS A 17 8.45 -31.29 -19.70
N LYS A 18 9.37 -30.71 -18.89
CA LYS A 18 10.81 -30.68 -19.14
C LYS A 18 11.55 -31.85 -18.50
N GLY A 19 10.88 -32.88 -17.99
CA GLY A 19 11.51 -34.06 -17.41
C GLY A 19 12.05 -33.89 -15.98
N THR A 20 11.89 -32.72 -15.33
CA THR A 20 12.39 -32.48 -13.98
C THR A 20 11.35 -32.71 -12.92
N ALA A 21 11.72 -33.27 -11.76
CA ALA A 21 10.88 -33.49 -10.59
C ALA A 21 11.36 -32.66 -9.39
N PRO A 22 10.45 -32.21 -8.51
CA PRO A 22 10.80 -31.42 -7.33
C PRO A 22 11.41 -32.30 -6.23
N ILE A 23 12.36 -31.75 -5.48
CA ILE A 23 12.96 -32.37 -4.30
C ILE A 23 12.23 -31.86 -3.05
N TYR A 24 11.84 -32.78 -2.16
CA TYR A 24 11.21 -32.49 -0.88
C TYR A 24 12.05 -33.00 0.29
N ALA A 25 12.02 -32.29 1.40
CA ALA A 25 12.49 -32.77 2.69
C ALA A 25 11.29 -33.32 3.46
N ARG A 26 11.33 -34.59 3.88
CA ARG A 26 10.36 -35.19 4.80
C ARG A 26 10.94 -35.16 6.21
N ILE A 27 10.21 -34.54 7.12
CA ILE A 27 10.54 -34.47 8.55
C ILE A 27 9.60 -35.43 9.26
N THR A 28 10.13 -36.38 9.99
CA THR A 28 9.33 -37.32 10.78
C THR A 28 9.68 -37.19 12.25
N THR A 29 8.66 -37.06 13.10
CA THR A 29 8.78 -37.04 14.56
C THR A 29 7.71 -37.94 15.16
N SER A 30 8.10 -38.88 16.02
CA SER A 30 7.17 -39.74 16.75
C SER A 30 6.05 -40.36 15.90
N GLY A 31 6.40 -40.83 14.67
CA GLY A 31 5.47 -41.49 13.74
C GLY A 31 4.64 -40.52 12.87
N ARG A 32 4.68 -39.21 13.11
CA ARG A 32 4.07 -38.19 12.23
C ARG A 32 5.06 -37.61 11.28
N SER A 33 4.65 -37.30 10.06
CA SER A 33 5.55 -36.69 9.07
C SER A 33 4.93 -35.51 8.35
N THR A 34 5.77 -34.55 7.94
CA THR A 34 5.42 -33.44 7.06
C THR A 34 6.45 -33.28 5.96
N GLU A 35 6.06 -32.66 4.84
CA GLU A 35 6.95 -32.44 3.69
C GLU A 35 7.14 -30.94 3.46
N ILE A 36 8.41 -30.58 3.14
CA ILE A 36 8.78 -29.21 2.78
C ILE A 36 9.39 -29.24 1.37
N TYR A 37 8.90 -28.40 0.48
CA TYR A 37 9.49 -28.24 -0.83
C TYR A 37 10.78 -27.42 -0.73
N THR A 38 11.91 -27.98 -1.24
CA THR A 38 13.22 -27.34 -1.17
C THR A 38 13.46 -26.27 -2.24
N GLN A 39 12.47 -26.02 -3.09
CA GLN A 39 12.56 -25.16 -4.27
C GLN A 39 13.56 -25.66 -5.34
N CYS A 40 14.16 -26.82 -5.14
CA CYS A 40 15.04 -27.48 -6.09
C CYS A 40 14.29 -28.48 -6.95
N ARG A 41 14.74 -28.61 -8.19
CA ARG A 41 14.24 -29.60 -9.15
C ARG A 41 15.41 -30.30 -9.81
N ILE A 42 15.26 -31.59 -10.13
CA ILE A 42 16.26 -32.38 -10.80
C ILE A 42 15.61 -33.44 -11.70
N GLU A 43 16.30 -33.90 -12.71
CA GLU A 43 15.93 -35.08 -13.47
C GLU A 43 16.04 -36.32 -12.55
N PRO A 44 15.00 -37.16 -12.45
CA PRO A 44 14.99 -38.30 -11.51
C PRO A 44 16.14 -39.27 -11.67
N GLU A 45 16.72 -39.37 -12.86
CA GLU A 45 17.87 -40.24 -13.17
C GLU A 45 19.16 -39.74 -12.49
N HIS A 46 19.29 -38.45 -12.26
CA HIS A 46 20.46 -37.83 -11.63
C HIS A 46 20.33 -37.76 -10.09
N TRP A 47 19.22 -38.28 -9.51
CA TRP A 47 18.99 -38.32 -8.07
C TRP A 47 19.34 -39.66 -7.46
N ASN A 48 20.23 -39.67 -6.47
CA ASN A 48 20.49 -40.88 -5.67
C ASN A 48 19.70 -40.82 -4.36
N GLN A 49 18.69 -41.66 -4.27
CA GLN A 49 17.81 -41.69 -3.08
C GLN A 49 18.55 -42.23 -1.82
N ARG A 50 19.50 -43.15 -1.96
CA ARG A 50 20.23 -43.71 -0.80
C ARG A 50 21.19 -42.67 -0.21
N LEU A 51 21.81 -41.87 -1.04
CA LEU A 51 22.74 -40.80 -0.63
C LEU A 51 22.03 -39.46 -0.41
N GLU A 52 20.77 -39.36 -0.78
CA GLU A 52 19.94 -38.13 -0.70
C GLU A 52 20.59 -36.91 -1.36
N ARG A 53 21.22 -37.12 -2.54
CA ARG A 53 21.95 -36.08 -3.27
C ARG A 53 21.92 -36.27 -4.77
N CYS A 54 22.23 -35.17 -5.48
CA CYS A 54 22.47 -35.19 -6.91
C CYS A 54 23.82 -35.83 -7.20
N MET A 55 23.90 -36.70 -8.22
CA MET A 55 25.10 -37.48 -8.57
C MET A 55 26.01 -36.81 -9.59
N LEU A 56 25.47 -35.88 -10.40
CA LEU A 56 26.29 -35.18 -11.38
C LEU A 56 27.29 -34.22 -10.72
N ARG A 57 28.46 -34.07 -11.34
CA ARG A 57 29.51 -33.14 -10.91
C ARG A 57 29.47 -31.83 -11.72
N ASP A 58 28.29 -31.33 -11.98
CA ASP A 58 28.07 -30.05 -12.64
C ASP A 58 27.75 -28.91 -11.61
N PRO A 59 27.90 -27.65 -12.00
CA PRO A 59 27.64 -26.50 -11.10
C PRO A 59 26.22 -26.49 -10.50
N VAL A 60 25.22 -26.93 -11.27
CA VAL A 60 23.79 -26.93 -10.84
C VAL A 60 23.60 -28.00 -9.75
N SER A 61 24.08 -29.23 -9.97
CA SER A 61 24.03 -30.33 -9.00
C SER A 61 24.77 -29.97 -7.71
N THR A 62 25.95 -29.34 -7.83
CA THR A 62 26.72 -28.85 -6.69
C THR A 62 25.94 -27.80 -5.90
N GLN A 63 25.29 -26.84 -6.56
CA GLN A 63 24.47 -25.84 -5.93
C GLN A 63 23.25 -26.48 -5.24
N ILE A 64 22.54 -27.41 -5.89
CA ILE A 64 21.42 -28.13 -5.29
C ILE A 64 21.86 -28.86 -4.01
N ASN A 65 22.99 -29.61 -4.07
CA ASN A 65 23.50 -30.31 -2.90
C ASN A 65 23.88 -29.36 -1.75
N GLY A 66 24.39 -28.16 -2.03
CA GLY A 66 24.64 -27.09 -1.05
C GLY A 66 23.35 -26.59 -0.41
N ILE A 67 22.30 -26.37 -1.21
CA ILE A 67 20.98 -25.97 -0.71
C ILE A 67 20.38 -27.06 0.21
N LEU A 68 20.44 -28.32 -0.18
CA LEU A 68 19.94 -29.44 0.63
C LEU A 68 20.71 -29.57 1.96
N ALA A 69 22.03 -29.37 1.96
CA ALA A 69 22.82 -29.33 3.20
C ALA A 69 22.37 -28.19 4.13
N THR A 70 22.11 -27.00 3.59
CA THR A 70 21.59 -25.84 4.33
C THR A 70 20.20 -26.15 4.92
N TYR A 71 19.29 -26.75 4.15
CA TYR A 71 17.99 -27.18 4.66
C TYR A 71 18.13 -28.17 5.83
N ARG A 72 19.02 -29.15 5.73
CA ARG A 72 19.30 -30.12 6.80
C ARG A 72 19.76 -29.43 8.08
N THR A 73 20.72 -28.51 7.97
CA THR A 73 21.23 -27.73 9.10
C THR A 73 20.13 -26.90 9.76
N ASN A 74 19.31 -26.23 8.96
CA ASN A 74 18.21 -25.39 9.49
C ASN A 74 17.12 -26.23 10.17
N ILE A 75 16.79 -27.41 9.63
CA ILE A 75 15.83 -28.36 10.24
C ILE A 75 16.34 -28.85 11.60
N LEU A 76 17.64 -29.21 11.70
CA LEU A 76 18.27 -29.61 12.94
C LEU A 76 18.28 -28.48 13.96
N ALA A 77 18.63 -27.27 13.56
CA ALA A 77 18.63 -26.08 14.41
C ALA A 77 17.23 -25.75 14.95
N ALA A 78 16.20 -25.89 14.11
CA ALA A 78 14.79 -25.69 14.51
C ALA A 78 14.35 -26.76 15.54
N TYR A 79 14.74 -28.00 15.36
CA TYR A 79 14.48 -29.10 16.30
C TYR A 79 15.15 -28.83 17.66
N ASP A 80 16.46 -28.50 17.66
CA ASP A 80 17.21 -28.24 18.89
C ASP A 80 16.68 -27.02 19.63
N SER A 81 16.24 -26.00 18.91
CA SER A 81 15.65 -24.78 19.49
C SER A 81 14.34 -25.09 20.21
N LEU A 82 13.48 -25.98 19.68
CA LEU A 82 12.25 -26.41 20.34
C LEU A 82 12.53 -27.17 21.63
N ILE A 83 13.56 -28.05 21.63
CA ILE A 83 13.99 -28.76 22.84
C ILE A 83 14.48 -27.77 23.92
N LYS A 84 15.33 -26.80 23.55
CA LYS A 84 15.84 -25.80 24.48
C LYS A 84 14.73 -24.94 25.11
N GLU A 85 13.62 -24.74 24.40
CA GLU A 85 12.43 -24.05 24.90
C GLU A 85 11.50 -24.95 25.75
N GLY A 86 11.87 -26.20 26.00
CA GLY A 86 11.04 -27.16 26.73
C GLY A 86 9.76 -27.59 25.99
N LYS A 87 9.68 -27.35 24.68
CA LYS A 87 8.54 -27.73 23.85
C LYS A 87 8.80 -29.11 23.21
N THR A 88 7.73 -29.90 23.07
CA THR A 88 7.82 -31.16 22.33
C THR A 88 8.06 -30.87 20.84
N PRO A 89 9.17 -31.33 20.22
CA PRO A 89 9.44 -31.06 18.82
C PRO A 89 8.55 -31.94 17.93
N ASP A 90 7.40 -31.38 17.52
CA ASP A 90 6.53 -31.98 16.51
C ASP A 90 6.96 -31.56 15.10
N CYS A 91 6.78 -32.44 14.10
CA CYS A 91 7.18 -32.17 12.72
C CYS A 91 6.51 -30.92 12.12
N PHE A 92 5.27 -30.60 12.54
CA PHE A 92 4.59 -29.37 12.12
C PHE A 92 5.18 -28.12 12.81
N ALA A 93 5.54 -28.21 14.09
CA ALA A 93 6.20 -27.13 14.82
C ALA A 93 7.58 -26.81 14.23
N ILE A 94 8.35 -27.84 13.81
CA ILE A 94 9.64 -27.68 13.12
C ILE A 94 9.44 -26.99 11.77
N LYS A 95 8.46 -27.46 10.97
CA LYS A 95 8.13 -26.85 9.69
C LYS A 95 7.72 -25.38 9.85
N HIS A 96 6.84 -25.08 10.78
CA HIS A 96 6.40 -23.73 11.11
C HIS A 96 7.59 -22.83 11.49
N ARG A 97 8.52 -23.32 12.33
CA ARG A 97 9.71 -22.57 12.72
C ARG A 97 10.66 -22.29 11.54
N LEU A 98 10.79 -23.24 10.61
CA LEU A 98 11.60 -23.06 9.38
C LEU A 98 10.97 -22.03 8.44
N GLU A 99 9.65 -22.07 8.27
CA GLU A 99 8.90 -21.12 7.49
C GLU A 99 8.98 -19.71 8.12
N HIS A 100 8.98 -19.63 9.45
CA HIS A 100 9.20 -18.37 10.18
C HIS A 100 10.65 -17.89 10.16
N ALA A 101 11.65 -18.78 10.23
CA ALA A 101 13.06 -18.41 10.05
C ALA A 101 13.32 -17.84 8.65
N ALA A 102 12.65 -18.39 7.63
CA ALA A 102 12.68 -17.83 6.27
C ALA A 102 11.91 -16.49 6.18
N ALA A 103 10.86 -16.29 6.98
CA ALA A 103 10.13 -15.03 7.10
C ALA A 103 10.93 -13.99 7.89
N SER A 104 11.67 -14.41 8.94
CA SER A 104 12.59 -13.58 9.73
C SER A 104 13.78 -13.03 8.92
N SER A 105 14.06 -13.59 7.73
CA SER A 105 15.06 -13.04 6.80
C SER A 105 14.56 -11.85 5.96
N ARG A 106 13.25 -11.51 6.03
CA ARG A 106 12.68 -10.39 5.27
C ARG A 106 12.96 -9.08 5.95
N MET A 107 13.57 -8.16 5.23
CA MET A 107 13.85 -6.83 5.72
C MET A 107 12.64 -5.92 5.47
N PHE A 108 12.22 -5.20 6.50
CA PHE A 108 10.98 -4.43 6.54
C PHE A 108 10.91 -3.32 5.49
N LEU A 109 11.93 -2.45 5.42
CA LEU A 109 11.94 -1.33 4.48
C LEU A 109 12.09 -1.82 3.03
N VAL A 110 12.88 -2.88 2.80
CA VAL A 110 13.02 -3.51 1.49
C VAL A 110 11.67 -4.06 1.01
N GLU A 111 10.94 -4.80 1.85
CA GLU A 111 9.63 -5.35 1.45
C GLU A 111 8.57 -4.25 1.32
N PHE A 112 8.63 -3.21 2.16
CA PHE A 112 7.75 -2.05 2.03
C PHE A 112 8.03 -1.26 0.75
N SER A 113 9.29 -1.11 0.34
CA SER A 113 9.67 -0.48 -0.93
C SER A 113 9.08 -1.24 -2.12
N LYS A 114 9.21 -2.56 -2.15
CA LYS A 114 8.58 -3.42 -3.18
C LYS A 114 7.04 -3.25 -3.21
N TYR A 115 6.45 -3.10 -2.02
CA TYR A 115 5.02 -2.83 -1.91
C TYR A 115 4.65 -1.44 -2.46
N CYS A 116 5.46 -0.40 -2.24
CA CYS A 116 5.28 0.91 -2.84
C CYS A 116 5.30 0.83 -4.38
N ASP A 117 6.25 0.10 -4.97
CA ASP A 117 6.35 -0.11 -6.42
C ASP A 117 5.10 -0.83 -6.96
N LYS A 118 4.60 -1.82 -6.23
CA LYS A 118 3.34 -2.48 -6.55
C LYS A 118 2.18 -1.48 -6.55
N ARG A 119 2.06 -0.64 -5.51
CA ARG A 119 1.02 0.39 -5.43
C ARG A 119 1.15 1.44 -6.52
N GLN A 120 2.38 1.80 -6.93
CA GLN A 120 2.62 2.71 -8.05
C GLN A 120 2.09 2.15 -9.38
N ARG A 121 2.25 0.84 -9.63
CA ARG A 121 1.70 0.18 -10.84
C ARG A 121 0.16 0.12 -10.86
N GLU A 122 -0.49 0.26 -9.72
CA GLU A 122 -1.95 0.27 -9.60
C GLU A 122 -2.56 1.68 -9.83
N VAL A 123 -1.74 2.71 -10.05
CA VAL A 123 -2.20 4.07 -10.35
C VAL A 123 -2.94 4.10 -11.68
N GLY A 124 -4.08 4.76 -11.71
CA GLY A 124 -4.99 4.80 -12.86
C GLY A 124 -5.94 3.59 -12.97
N ILE A 125 -5.69 2.50 -12.23
CA ILE A 125 -6.55 1.30 -12.19
C ILE A 125 -7.36 1.25 -10.89
N ARG A 126 -6.68 1.31 -9.75
CA ARG A 126 -7.27 1.16 -8.41
C ARG A 126 -6.89 2.29 -7.44
N LEU A 127 -5.86 3.05 -7.78
CA LEU A 127 -5.31 4.11 -6.95
C LEU A 127 -5.12 5.39 -7.74
N THR A 128 -5.18 6.52 -7.01
CA THR A 128 -4.72 7.82 -7.53
C THR A 128 -3.23 8.00 -7.27
N GLN A 129 -2.54 8.82 -8.07
CA GLN A 129 -1.15 9.18 -7.86
C GLN A 129 -0.92 9.79 -6.46
N LEU A 130 -1.87 10.59 -5.97
CA LEU A 130 -1.81 11.16 -4.61
C LEU A 130 -1.78 10.08 -3.53
N THR A 131 -2.47 8.97 -3.74
CA THR A 131 -2.43 7.83 -2.81
C THR A 131 -1.10 7.10 -2.89
N ALA A 132 -0.55 6.86 -4.07
CA ALA A 132 0.78 6.25 -4.24
C ALA A 132 1.88 7.11 -3.58
N ASN A 133 1.83 8.43 -3.76
CA ASN A 133 2.77 9.37 -3.14
C ASN A 133 2.79 9.31 -1.60
N LYS A 134 1.66 8.93 -0.95
CA LYS A 134 1.62 8.73 0.51
C LYS A 134 2.49 7.54 0.93
N TYR A 135 2.49 6.44 0.18
CA TYR A 135 3.34 5.28 0.47
C TYR A 135 4.82 5.62 0.36
N HIS A 136 5.23 6.34 -0.69
CA HIS A 136 6.63 6.79 -0.86
C HIS A 136 7.05 7.78 0.23
N ARG A 137 6.16 8.70 0.64
CA ARG A 137 6.42 9.60 1.76
C ARG A 137 6.62 8.83 3.05
N LEU A 138 5.78 7.86 3.31
CA LEU A 138 5.89 7.01 4.50
C LEU A 138 7.19 6.21 4.50
N LEU A 139 7.59 5.62 3.36
CA LEU A 139 8.86 4.90 3.22
C LEU A 139 10.03 5.79 3.63
N ARG A 140 10.07 7.05 3.15
CA ARG A 140 11.10 7.99 3.53
C ARG A 140 11.13 8.23 5.06
N TYR A 141 9.99 8.50 5.67
CA TYR A 141 9.91 8.74 7.12
C TYR A 141 10.29 7.51 7.95
N MET A 142 9.92 6.32 7.50
CA MET A 142 10.33 5.07 8.16
C MET A 142 11.83 4.84 8.03
N THR A 143 12.43 5.14 6.89
CA THR A 143 13.89 5.03 6.69
C THR A 143 14.65 5.97 7.63
N GLU A 144 14.22 7.23 7.71
CA GLU A 144 14.80 8.22 8.60
C GLU A 144 14.64 7.78 10.07
N TYR A 145 13.44 7.42 10.49
CA TYR A 145 13.15 6.95 11.85
C TYR A 145 13.97 5.72 12.24
N THR A 146 14.07 4.73 11.35
CA THR A 146 14.84 3.51 11.60
C THR A 146 16.33 3.82 11.82
N ARG A 147 16.89 4.73 11.03
CA ARG A 147 18.30 5.16 11.18
C ARG A 147 18.52 5.93 12.48
N GLU A 148 17.63 6.84 12.83
CA GLU A 148 17.79 7.67 14.02
C GLU A 148 17.60 6.87 15.31
N GLN A 149 16.50 6.10 15.40
CA GLN A 149 16.10 5.41 16.60
C GLN A 149 16.85 4.09 16.83
N TYR A 150 17.07 3.33 15.76
CA TYR A 150 17.63 1.98 15.88
C TYR A 150 19.09 1.89 15.41
N ARG A 151 19.64 2.95 14.81
CA ARG A 151 21.01 2.99 14.26
C ARG A 151 21.26 1.88 13.24
N LYS A 152 20.24 1.55 12.46
CA LYS A 152 20.26 0.52 11.41
C LYS A 152 19.66 1.05 10.12
N ASP A 153 20.12 0.52 8.99
CA ASP A 153 19.55 0.87 7.68
C ASP A 153 18.20 0.21 7.43
N ASP A 154 17.94 -0.94 8.05
CA ASP A 154 16.67 -1.67 7.99
C ASP A 154 16.51 -2.58 9.21
N LEU A 155 15.31 -3.08 9.45
CA LEU A 155 14.95 -4.01 10.51
C LEU A 155 14.31 -5.28 9.94
N PRO A 156 14.46 -6.44 10.61
CA PRO A 156 13.65 -7.61 10.28
C PRO A 156 12.14 -7.27 10.37
N LEU A 157 11.34 -7.80 9.46
CA LEU A 157 9.90 -7.51 9.41
C LEU A 157 9.17 -7.95 10.70
N ASP A 158 9.59 -9.02 11.31
CA ASP A 158 9.06 -9.56 12.57
C ASP A 158 9.46 -8.76 13.81
N ALA A 159 10.49 -7.89 13.70
CA ALA A 159 10.88 -6.96 14.75
C ALA A 159 9.98 -5.72 14.83
N ILE A 160 9.06 -5.56 13.88
CA ILE A 160 8.12 -4.42 13.89
C ILE A 160 6.98 -4.70 14.85
N ASP A 161 7.00 -4.01 15.97
CA ASP A 161 6.05 -4.16 17.06
C ASP A 161 5.21 -2.89 17.31
N TYR A 162 4.43 -2.89 18.39
CA TYR A 162 3.67 -1.73 18.85
C TYR A 162 4.57 -0.51 19.11
N ALA A 163 5.74 -0.72 19.75
CA ALA A 163 6.65 0.37 20.10
C ALA A 163 7.21 1.06 18.85
N TYR A 164 7.52 0.30 17.80
CA TYR A 164 7.93 0.88 16.52
C TYR A 164 6.84 1.78 15.94
N ILE A 165 5.56 1.35 15.94
CA ILE A 165 4.45 2.12 15.38
C ILE A 165 4.21 3.40 16.17
N ASP A 166 4.22 3.33 17.48
CA ASP A 166 4.00 4.47 18.37
C ASP A 166 5.14 5.49 18.27
N GLY A 167 6.38 5.02 18.26
CA GLY A 167 7.55 5.85 18.06
C GLY A 167 7.59 6.51 16.68
N LEU A 168 7.23 5.78 15.61
CA LEU A 168 7.11 6.34 14.26
C LEU A 168 6.03 7.43 14.19
N ASN A 169 4.89 7.23 14.87
CA ASN A 169 3.85 8.24 14.96
C ASN A 169 4.35 9.53 15.60
N THR A 170 5.04 9.40 16.73
CA THR A 170 5.66 10.52 17.45
C THR A 170 6.71 11.21 16.58
N PHE A 171 7.59 10.45 15.93
CA PHE A 171 8.62 10.97 15.03
C PHE A 171 8.03 11.78 13.87
N MET A 172 6.97 11.28 13.23
CA MET A 172 6.30 12.03 12.15
C MET A 172 5.74 13.37 12.63
N GLN A 173 5.24 13.43 13.86
CA GLN A 173 4.68 14.67 14.42
C GLN A 173 5.75 15.65 14.88
N THR A 174 6.83 15.18 15.48
CA THR A 174 7.91 16.02 16.02
C THR A 174 8.94 16.45 14.97
N ALA A 175 9.50 15.50 14.22
CA ALA A 175 10.56 15.78 13.26
C ALA A 175 10.03 16.35 11.92
N HIS A 176 8.82 15.92 11.50
CA HIS A 176 8.24 16.34 10.22
C HIS A 176 7.03 17.27 10.34
N ASN A 177 6.71 17.74 11.55
CA ASN A 177 5.56 18.61 11.82
C ASN A 177 4.23 18.09 11.23
N CYS A 178 4.08 16.76 11.12
CA CYS A 178 2.83 16.18 10.68
C CYS A 178 1.74 16.44 11.73
N LYS A 179 0.63 17.05 11.32
CA LYS A 179 -0.56 17.09 12.19
C LYS A 179 -1.07 15.67 12.44
N ASN A 180 -1.69 15.41 13.60
CA ASN A 180 -2.17 14.09 14.00
C ASN A 180 -2.91 13.35 12.88
N ASN A 181 -3.90 13.97 12.24
CA ASN A 181 -4.65 13.34 11.14
C ASN A 181 -3.78 13.00 9.92
N GLY A 182 -2.72 13.78 9.67
CA GLY A 182 -1.73 13.50 8.62
C GLY A 182 -0.93 12.25 8.95
N ALA A 183 -0.42 12.13 10.17
CA ALA A 183 0.33 10.97 10.65
C ALA A 183 -0.55 9.70 10.64
N VAL A 184 -1.79 9.80 11.13
CA VAL A 184 -2.76 8.69 11.09
C VAL A 184 -3.02 8.22 9.66
N ASN A 185 -3.17 9.11 8.69
CA ASN A 185 -3.34 8.73 7.28
C ASN A 185 -2.13 7.96 6.71
N LEU A 186 -0.91 8.30 7.15
CA LEU A 186 0.30 7.55 6.77
C LEU A 186 0.35 6.20 7.48
N LEU A 187 0.01 6.14 8.77
CA LEU A 187 -0.09 4.86 9.50
C LEU A 187 -1.14 3.92 8.91
N CYS A 188 -2.22 4.43 8.30
CA CYS A 188 -3.16 3.60 7.53
C CYS A 188 -2.46 2.91 6.34
N CYS A 189 -1.51 3.57 5.68
CA CYS A 189 -0.72 2.96 4.61
C CYS A 189 0.17 1.84 5.15
N LEU A 190 0.82 2.05 6.31
CA LEU A 190 1.60 1.01 6.99
C LEU A 190 0.72 -0.17 7.39
N LYS A 191 -0.45 0.09 7.99
CA LYS A 191 -1.40 -0.96 8.37
C LYS A 191 -1.82 -1.82 7.16
N ASN A 192 -2.06 -1.20 6.00
CA ASN A 192 -2.38 -1.93 4.79
C ASN A 192 -1.24 -2.86 4.34
N PHE A 193 0.01 -2.42 4.46
CA PHE A 193 1.17 -3.27 4.20
C PHE A 193 1.30 -4.42 5.21
N ILE A 194 1.14 -4.14 6.51
CA ILE A 194 1.17 -5.19 7.55
C ILE A 194 0.09 -6.25 7.31
N LEU A 195 -1.14 -5.83 6.95
CA LEU A 195 -2.20 -6.78 6.59
C LEU A 195 -1.87 -7.56 5.31
N TYR A 196 -1.20 -6.94 4.36
CA TYR A 196 -0.69 -7.63 3.18
C TYR A 196 0.40 -8.65 3.55
N ALA A 197 1.33 -8.31 4.43
CA ALA A 197 2.37 -9.21 4.93
C ALA A 197 1.77 -10.42 5.68
N ILE A 198 0.76 -10.19 6.52
CA ILE A 198 0.05 -11.27 7.23
C ILE A 198 -0.66 -12.21 6.25
N ARG A 199 -1.36 -11.67 5.24
CA ARG A 199 -2.05 -12.49 4.21
C ARG A 199 -1.09 -13.33 3.35
N ASN A 200 0.18 -12.91 3.23
CA ASN A 200 1.23 -13.66 2.54
C ASN A 200 2.06 -14.50 3.51
N GLU A 201 1.62 -14.66 4.76
CA GLU A 201 2.30 -15.47 5.78
C GLU A 201 3.74 -15.02 6.09
N TRP A 202 4.04 -13.71 5.87
CA TRP A 202 5.33 -13.12 6.19
C TRP A 202 5.43 -12.66 7.62
N LEU A 203 4.30 -12.44 8.27
CA LEU A 203 4.18 -11.93 9.63
C LEU A 203 3.03 -12.66 10.35
N GLU A 204 3.31 -13.21 11.50
CA GLU A 204 2.33 -13.95 12.32
C GLU A 204 1.46 -13.01 13.16
N LYS A 205 2.11 -12.04 13.80
CA LYS A 205 1.44 -11.12 14.73
C LYS A 205 1.19 -9.78 14.08
N ASN A 206 -0.01 -9.23 14.31
CA ASN A 206 -0.34 -7.90 13.84
C ASN A 206 0.10 -6.84 14.87
N PRO A 207 1.13 -6.02 14.60
CA PRO A 207 1.59 -4.99 15.51
C PRO A 207 0.54 -3.89 15.76
N PHE A 208 -0.46 -3.75 14.86
CA PHE A 208 -1.58 -2.82 15.05
C PHE A 208 -2.72 -3.38 15.91
N ARG A 209 -2.64 -4.61 16.42
CA ARG A 209 -3.74 -5.25 17.15
C ARG A 209 -4.29 -4.39 18.28
N TYR A 210 -3.41 -3.77 19.02
CA TYR A 210 -3.76 -2.92 20.18
C TYR A 210 -3.57 -1.43 19.90
N TYR A 211 -3.08 -1.06 18.71
CA TYR A 211 -2.82 0.33 18.36
C TYR A 211 -4.11 1.03 17.92
N LYS A 212 -4.56 2.01 18.72
CA LYS A 212 -5.76 2.80 18.44
C LYS A 212 -5.38 4.08 17.70
N MET A 213 -5.66 4.15 16.40
CA MET A 213 -5.51 5.38 15.62
C MET A 213 -6.63 6.36 15.98
N LYS A 214 -6.28 7.43 16.72
CA LYS A 214 -7.23 8.50 17.08
C LYS A 214 -7.16 9.60 16.03
N VAL A 215 -8.31 9.93 15.43
CA VAL A 215 -8.46 11.04 14.48
C VAL A 215 -9.06 12.23 15.24
N ASP A 216 -8.42 13.39 15.11
CA ASP A 216 -8.96 14.64 15.67
C ASP A 216 -10.14 15.09 14.82
N ARG A 217 -11.31 15.14 15.44
CA ARG A 217 -12.57 15.58 14.81
C ARG A 217 -12.92 17.03 15.15
N THR A 218 -12.04 17.73 15.84
CA THR A 218 -12.28 19.06 16.42
C THR A 218 -12.27 20.22 15.41
N ASN A 219 -11.88 19.99 14.16
CA ASN A 219 -11.94 21.00 13.12
C ASN A 219 -13.37 21.11 12.56
N VAL A 220 -14.26 21.73 13.32
CA VAL A 220 -15.55 22.18 12.80
C VAL A 220 -15.26 23.32 11.82
N LYS A 221 -15.41 23.04 10.54
CA LYS A 221 -15.32 24.09 9.52
C LYS A 221 -16.60 24.91 9.60
N VAL A 222 -16.47 26.21 9.88
CA VAL A 222 -17.58 27.12 9.82
C VAL A 222 -17.87 27.42 8.35
N PRO A 223 -19.05 27.12 7.82
CA PRO A 223 -19.43 27.47 6.46
C PRO A 223 -19.72 28.99 6.39
N LEU A 224 -19.56 29.55 5.19
CA LEU A 224 -20.06 30.91 4.94
C LEU A 224 -21.58 30.94 5.04
N THR A 225 -22.15 32.04 5.62
CA THR A 225 -23.57 32.32 5.53
C THR A 225 -23.94 32.75 4.12
N LYS A 226 -25.22 32.82 3.83
CA LYS A 226 -25.69 33.29 2.52
C LYS A 226 -25.27 34.73 2.27
N GLU A 227 -25.39 35.58 3.27
CA GLU A 227 -25.08 37.01 3.24
C GLU A 227 -23.56 37.24 3.03
N GLU A 228 -22.73 36.44 3.69
CA GLU A 228 -21.27 36.47 3.50
C GLU A 228 -20.89 36.04 2.08
N LEU A 229 -21.53 35.00 1.54
CA LEU A 229 -21.27 34.54 0.16
C LEU A 229 -21.73 35.61 -0.85
N GLU A 230 -22.91 36.24 -0.67
CA GLU A 230 -23.39 37.32 -1.52
C GLU A 230 -22.48 38.53 -1.47
N THR A 231 -22.00 38.91 -0.28
CA THR A 231 -21.01 39.97 -0.11
C THR A 231 -19.72 39.67 -0.87
N LEU A 232 -19.20 38.45 -0.77
CA LEU A 232 -18.01 38.00 -1.46
C LEU A 232 -18.17 38.05 -2.98
N ILE A 233 -19.31 37.60 -3.50
CA ILE A 233 -19.65 37.59 -4.93
C ILE A 233 -19.60 39.01 -5.51
N HIS A 234 -20.18 40.00 -4.82
CA HIS A 234 -20.30 41.36 -5.31
C HIS A 234 -19.10 42.25 -4.95
N LYS A 235 -18.19 41.82 -4.08
CA LYS A 235 -17.04 42.63 -3.65
C LYS A 235 -16.14 42.96 -4.81
N PRO A 236 -15.82 44.24 -5.07
CA PRO A 236 -14.79 44.63 -6.02
C PRO A 236 -13.42 44.14 -5.53
N LEU A 237 -12.67 43.45 -6.39
CA LEU A 237 -11.36 42.92 -6.05
C LEU A 237 -10.27 43.69 -6.83
N PRO A 238 -9.09 43.90 -6.23
CA PRO A 238 -8.04 44.78 -6.78
C PRO A 238 -7.35 44.22 -8.02
N ASN A 239 -7.52 42.95 -8.34
CA ASN A 239 -6.92 42.32 -9.52
C ASN A 239 -7.73 41.13 -10.04
N ASP A 240 -7.58 40.86 -11.35
CA ASP A 240 -8.28 39.79 -12.05
C ASP A 240 -7.96 38.39 -11.52
N ARG A 241 -6.78 38.18 -10.95
CA ARG A 241 -6.40 36.89 -10.37
C ARG A 241 -7.30 36.55 -9.18
N LEU A 242 -7.52 37.49 -8.27
CA LEU A 242 -8.40 37.30 -7.12
C LEU A 242 -9.85 37.17 -7.57
N ALA A 243 -10.27 37.94 -8.58
CA ALA A 243 -11.60 37.85 -9.15
C ALA A 243 -11.87 36.42 -9.72
N ARG A 244 -10.91 35.85 -10.45
CA ARG A 244 -11.00 34.47 -10.96
C ARG A 244 -11.08 33.43 -9.83
N ILE A 245 -10.29 33.59 -8.77
CA ILE A 245 -10.34 32.67 -7.59
C ILE A 245 -11.70 32.76 -6.90
N ARG A 246 -12.23 33.98 -6.64
CA ARG A 246 -13.55 34.20 -6.11
C ARG A 246 -14.65 33.53 -6.95
N ASP A 247 -14.58 33.70 -8.27
CA ASP A 247 -15.58 33.18 -9.20
C ASP A 247 -15.57 31.62 -9.19
N VAL A 248 -14.39 31.00 -9.16
CA VAL A 248 -14.28 29.52 -9.02
C VAL A 248 -14.79 29.07 -7.63
N PHE A 249 -14.47 29.80 -6.58
CA PHE A 249 -14.92 29.48 -5.22
C PHE A 249 -16.44 29.60 -5.10
N SER A 250 -17.03 30.71 -5.58
CA SER A 250 -18.49 30.89 -5.54
C SER A 250 -19.22 29.86 -6.39
N PHE A 251 -18.66 29.46 -7.54
CA PHE A 251 -19.17 28.35 -8.34
C PHE A 251 -19.19 27.03 -7.54
N CYS A 252 -18.10 26.71 -6.83
CA CYS A 252 -18.05 25.53 -5.96
C CYS A 252 -19.11 25.59 -4.85
N CYS A 253 -19.28 26.75 -4.20
CA CYS A 253 -20.27 26.95 -3.13
C CYS A 253 -21.70 26.72 -3.62
N LEU A 254 -22.06 27.25 -4.79
CA LEU A 254 -23.42 27.22 -5.32
C LEU A 254 -23.75 25.91 -6.06
N THR A 255 -22.76 25.12 -6.45
CA THR A 255 -22.98 23.83 -7.12
C THR A 255 -22.71 22.63 -6.22
N GLY A 256 -22.02 22.82 -5.09
CA GLY A 256 -21.56 21.72 -4.22
C GLY A 256 -20.54 20.79 -4.87
N LEU A 257 -19.98 21.16 -6.03
CA LEU A 257 -18.93 20.42 -6.69
C LEU A 257 -17.61 20.61 -5.96
N ALA A 258 -16.82 19.54 -5.84
CA ALA A 258 -15.48 19.63 -5.32
C ALA A 258 -14.55 20.34 -6.31
N PHE A 259 -13.46 20.93 -5.82
CA PHE A 259 -12.47 21.64 -6.64
C PHE A 259 -12.02 20.80 -7.87
N THR A 260 -11.72 19.53 -7.70
CA THR A 260 -11.29 18.63 -8.78
C THR A 260 -12.41 18.39 -9.81
N ASP A 261 -13.66 18.35 -9.37
CA ASP A 261 -14.81 18.16 -10.26
C ASP A 261 -15.02 19.41 -11.12
N VAL A 262 -14.83 20.60 -10.54
CA VAL A 262 -14.89 21.89 -11.28
C VAL A 262 -13.70 22.05 -12.22
N ASP A 263 -12.49 21.63 -11.83
CA ASP A 263 -11.32 21.68 -12.69
C ASP A 263 -11.46 20.79 -13.95
N HIS A 264 -12.17 19.68 -13.83
CA HIS A 264 -12.46 18.76 -14.95
C HIS A 264 -13.85 18.96 -15.57
N LEU A 265 -14.54 20.08 -15.27
CA LEU A 265 -15.85 20.37 -15.87
C LEU A 265 -15.68 20.76 -17.35
N ARG A 266 -16.45 20.12 -18.24
CA ARG A 266 -16.43 20.31 -19.67
C ARG A 266 -17.80 20.66 -20.19
N ARG A 267 -17.89 21.15 -21.45
CA ARG A 267 -19.17 21.51 -22.09
C ARG A 267 -20.14 20.32 -22.18
N GLU A 268 -19.64 19.14 -22.44
CA GLU A 268 -20.40 17.90 -22.51
C GLU A 268 -21.13 17.50 -21.23
N HIS A 269 -20.69 18.05 -20.07
CA HIS A 269 -21.33 17.82 -18.79
C HIS A 269 -22.53 18.74 -18.53
N ILE A 270 -22.80 19.71 -19.42
CA ILE A 270 -23.92 20.64 -19.29
C ILE A 270 -25.02 20.22 -20.25
N THR A 271 -26.19 19.93 -19.69
CA THR A 271 -27.42 19.61 -20.42
C THR A 271 -28.49 20.65 -20.14
N THR A 272 -29.44 20.78 -21.05
CA THR A 272 -30.61 21.65 -20.87
C THR A 272 -31.86 20.79 -21.03
N ASP A 273 -32.71 20.84 -20.02
CA ASP A 273 -34.00 20.15 -20.05
C ASP A 273 -35.04 20.89 -20.91
N GLU A 274 -36.21 20.27 -21.10
CA GLU A 274 -37.29 20.78 -21.94
C GLU A 274 -37.85 22.11 -21.41
N ASP A 275 -37.79 22.36 -20.10
CA ASP A 275 -38.20 23.60 -19.45
C ASP A 275 -37.11 24.71 -19.52
N GLY A 276 -35.96 24.44 -20.15
CA GLY A 276 -34.85 25.38 -20.25
C GLY A 276 -33.90 25.37 -19.07
N THR A 277 -34.14 24.55 -18.05
CA THR A 277 -33.25 24.43 -16.88
C THR A 277 -31.95 23.76 -17.30
N GLN A 278 -30.83 24.39 -16.95
CA GLN A 278 -29.49 23.82 -17.20
C GLN A 278 -29.03 23.00 -16.03
N TRP A 279 -28.42 21.86 -16.32
CA TRP A 279 -27.92 20.89 -15.35
C TRP A 279 -26.47 20.53 -15.60
N ILE A 280 -25.73 20.24 -14.50
CA ILE A 280 -24.45 19.57 -14.57
C ILE A 280 -24.68 18.09 -14.31
N HIS A 281 -24.30 17.25 -15.29
CA HIS A 281 -24.26 15.80 -15.18
C HIS A 281 -22.80 15.34 -15.26
N LYS A 282 -22.17 15.09 -14.10
CA LYS A 282 -20.76 14.72 -14.06
C LYS A 282 -20.50 13.66 -12.98
N PRO A 283 -19.79 12.56 -13.31
CA PRO A 283 -19.31 11.66 -12.29
C PRO A 283 -18.23 12.37 -11.44
N ARG A 284 -18.27 12.18 -10.12
CA ARG A 284 -17.25 12.71 -9.22
C ARG A 284 -15.89 12.03 -9.47
N GLU A 285 -14.84 12.81 -9.59
CA GLU A 285 -13.49 12.32 -9.82
C GLU A 285 -13.02 11.33 -8.73
N LYS A 286 -13.46 11.52 -7.49
CA LYS A 286 -13.02 10.70 -6.36
C LYS A 286 -13.75 9.35 -6.25
N THR A 287 -15.03 9.28 -6.65
CA THR A 287 -15.90 8.13 -6.32
C THR A 287 -16.60 7.55 -7.53
N ALA A 288 -16.48 8.18 -8.70
CA ALA A 288 -17.22 7.89 -9.92
C ALA A 288 -18.76 7.91 -9.76
N VAL A 289 -19.27 8.43 -8.64
CA VAL A 289 -20.71 8.58 -8.42
C VAL A 289 -21.21 9.76 -9.23
N MET A 290 -22.28 9.56 -10.02
CA MET A 290 -22.90 10.59 -10.83
C MET A 290 -23.49 11.71 -9.96
N SER A 291 -23.05 12.94 -10.18
CA SER A 291 -23.63 14.15 -9.62
C SER A 291 -24.55 14.80 -10.65
N ARG A 292 -25.77 15.14 -10.23
CA ARG A 292 -26.73 15.94 -11.00
C ARG A 292 -27.00 17.21 -10.22
N VAL A 293 -26.66 18.35 -10.78
CA VAL A 293 -26.73 19.65 -10.08
C VAL A 293 -27.44 20.65 -11.00
N PRO A 294 -28.59 21.23 -10.59
CA PRO A 294 -29.20 22.31 -11.33
C PRO A 294 -28.34 23.55 -11.27
N LEU A 295 -28.19 24.24 -12.38
CA LEU A 295 -27.44 25.47 -12.45
C LEU A 295 -28.33 26.66 -12.03
N LEU A 296 -27.93 27.31 -10.95
CA LEU A 296 -28.55 28.58 -10.51
C LEU A 296 -28.12 29.76 -11.40
N PRO A 297 -28.80 30.92 -11.36
CA PRO A 297 -28.45 32.06 -12.23
C PRO A 297 -27.01 32.53 -12.16
N HIS A 298 -26.42 32.57 -10.95
CA HIS A 298 -25.02 33.01 -10.80
C HIS A 298 -24.00 32.06 -11.41
N PRO A 299 -24.02 30.74 -11.16
CA PRO A 299 -23.22 29.77 -11.92
C PRO A 299 -23.34 29.87 -13.44
N ILE A 300 -24.57 30.08 -13.96
CA ILE A 300 -24.79 30.29 -15.40
C ILE A 300 -24.10 31.59 -15.88
N ALA A 301 -24.22 32.69 -15.13
CA ALA A 301 -23.53 33.92 -15.47
C ALA A 301 -21.98 33.76 -15.51
N LEU A 302 -21.42 32.98 -14.58
CA LEU A 302 -20.00 32.66 -14.56
C LEU A 302 -19.58 31.84 -15.78
N LEU A 303 -20.34 30.82 -16.17
CA LEU A 303 -20.06 30.03 -17.36
C LEU A 303 -20.08 30.91 -18.64
N ARG A 304 -21.03 31.82 -18.76
CA ARG A 304 -21.10 32.82 -19.86
C ARG A 304 -19.94 33.78 -19.83
N LYS A 305 -19.53 34.26 -18.64
CA LYS A 305 -18.39 35.18 -18.47
C LYS A 305 -17.11 34.62 -19.04
N TYR A 306 -16.85 33.31 -18.80
CA TYR A 306 -15.61 32.64 -19.22
C TYR A 306 -15.73 31.87 -20.54
N GLU A 307 -16.86 31.90 -21.23
CA GLU A 307 -17.06 31.20 -22.50
C GLU A 307 -16.07 31.63 -23.59
N ARG A 308 -15.65 32.90 -23.55
CA ARG A 308 -14.70 33.48 -24.52
C ARG A 308 -13.28 33.62 -23.98
N ASP A 309 -13.02 33.17 -22.75
CA ASP A 309 -11.67 33.22 -22.15
C ASP A 309 -10.75 32.25 -22.93
N GLU A 310 -9.66 32.81 -23.49
CA GLU A 310 -8.72 32.05 -24.35
C GLU A 310 -8.05 30.92 -23.60
N THR A 311 -7.71 31.10 -22.32
CA THR A 311 -7.09 30.07 -21.47
C THR A 311 -8.05 28.93 -21.17
N CYS A 312 -9.33 29.22 -20.95
CA CYS A 312 -10.37 28.22 -20.77
C CYS A 312 -10.57 27.41 -22.07
N ARG A 313 -10.68 28.10 -23.19
CA ARG A 313 -10.89 27.47 -24.51
C ARG A 313 -9.71 26.57 -24.91
N ALA A 314 -8.48 27.07 -24.78
CA ALA A 314 -7.28 26.30 -25.10
C ALA A 314 -7.14 25.01 -24.29
N ARG A 315 -7.67 25.00 -23.04
CA ARG A 315 -7.66 23.83 -22.15
C ARG A 315 -8.96 23.01 -22.18
N GLY A 316 -9.96 23.43 -22.96
CA GLY A 316 -11.29 22.83 -22.99
C GLY A 316 -12.02 22.91 -21.64
N LYS A 317 -11.72 23.91 -20.77
CA LYS A 317 -12.32 24.11 -19.45
C LYS A 317 -13.43 25.16 -19.53
N LEU A 318 -14.43 25.03 -18.64
CA LEU A 318 -15.50 26.02 -18.54
C LEU A 318 -15.17 27.19 -17.61
N LEU A 319 -14.20 27.01 -16.71
CA LEU A 319 -13.79 28.02 -15.73
C LEU A 319 -12.25 28.08 -15.65
N PRO A 320 -11.68 29.27 -15.32
CA PRO A 320 -10.24 29.46 -15.22
C PRO A 320 -9.69 28.96 -13.89
N VAL A 321 -9.85 27.64 -13.63
CA VAL A 321 -9.44 27.00 -12.39
C VAL A 321 -7.93 27.04 -12.22
N PRO A 322 -7.38 27.67 -11.16
CA PRO A 322 -5.95 27.70 -10.89
C PRO A 322 -5.49 26.35 -10.32
N SER A 323 -4.20 26.17 -10.07
CA SER A 323 -3.74 24.98 -9.34
C SER A 323 -4.30 24.94 -7.91
N ASN A 324 -4.49 23.74 -7.38
CA ASN A 324 -5.03 23.57 -6.02
C ASN A 324 -4.17 24.30 -4.95
N ALA A 325 -2.86 24.34 -5.12
CA ALA A 325 -1.98 25.09 -4.23
C ALA A 325 -2.28 26.59 -4.25
N LYS A 326 -2.49 27.18 -5.44
CA LYS A 326 -2.86 28.59 -5.59
C LYS A 326 -4.25 28.88 -5.06
N MET A 327 -5.21 27.96 -5.29
CA MET A 327 -6.59 28.13 -4.77
C MET A 327 -6.64 28.14 -3.24
N ASN A 328 -5.77 27.36 -2.57
CA ASN A 328 -5.72 27.31 -1.10
C ASN A 328 -4.81 28.40 -0.48
N ALA A 329 -4.00 29.09 -1.26
CA ALA A 329 -3.13 30.15 -0.78
C ALA A 329 -3.84 31.52 -0.68
N TYR A 330 -4.97 31.66 -1.35
CA TYR A 330 -5.79 32.87 -1.39
C TYR A 330 -7.19 32.65 -0.79
#